data_9994655723ec648553e2a9759525c785
#
_entry.id   9994655723ec648553e2a9759525c785
#
_cell.length_a   1.000
_cell.length_b   1.000
_cell.length_c   1.000
_cell.angle_alpha   90.00
_cell.angle_beta   90.00
_cell.angle_gamma   90.00
#
_symmetry.space_group_name_H-M   'P 1'
#
loop_
_entity.id
_entity.type
_entity.pdbx_description
1 polymer ?
#
loop_
_entity_poly.entity_id
_entity_poly.type
_entity_poly.pdbx_seq_one_letter_code
_entity_poly.pdbx_strand_id
1 'polypeptide(L)'
;MDETVYTARASSRRRRRRRARQRRAVLLAAALAVAGVLVWHFFPRPYYTARQLGITQIQSPLDADGDGVDDYTDMLLGARDYISTKPYYKSAYYVGGYPNDGNGVCTDVIWQALKAAGYNLKDLVDRDILAAPSAYPNVAVPDPNIDFRRVTNLDAYLRRHAQMLTCSLDNPAQWQPGDIVVFGDMDHIGICSDRRNRSGVPFLIHHGNPVDGAVEHDDMRKMPITGHYRWDGSRI
;
A
#
# COMPACT_ATOMS: atom_id res chain seq x y z
N MET A 1 46.15 -6.45 61.58
CA MET A 1 45.66 -7.05 60.33
C MET A 1 44.55 -6.18 59.79
N ASP A 2 44.74 -5.66 58.65
CA ASP A 2 44.42 -4.35 58.12
C ASP A 2 42.90 -4.18 57.78
N GLU A 3 42.23 -3.35 58.57
CA GLU A 3 40.80 -2.97 58.39
C GLU A 3 40.55 -2.28 57.02
N THR A 4 41.57 -1.69 56.46
CA THR A 4 41.57 -1.03 55.14
C THR A 4 41.45 -2.01 53.99
N VAL A 5 42.01 -3.23 54.10
CA VAL A 5 41.95 -4.24 53.05
C VAL A 5 40.54 -4.90 53.03
N TYR A 6 39.90 -5.01 54.21
CA TYR A 6 38.55 -5.57 54.28
C TYR A 6 37.48 -4.65 53.71
N THR A 7 37.54 -3.36 53.96
CA THR A 7 36.62 -2.37 53.41
C THR A 7 36.77 -2.15 51.90
N ALA A 8 37.99 -2.24 51.38
CA ALA A 8 38.25 -2.19 49.94
C ALA A 8 37.70 -3.38 49.18
N ARG A 9 37.79 -4.59 49.74
CA ARG A 9 37.20 -5.81 49.16
C ARG A 9 35.66 -5.77 49.17
N ALA A 10 35.05 -5.27 50.24
CA ALA A 10 33.58 -5.13 50.33
C ALA A 10 33.03 -4.11 49.31
N SER A 11 33.71 -2.97 49.13
CA SER A 11 33.33 -1.92 48.15
C SER A 11 33.48 -2.44 46.74
N SER A 12 34.51 -3.20 46.40
CA SER A 12 34.70 -3.78 45.07
C SER A 12 33.63 -4.83 44.73
N ARG A 13 33.22 -5.65 45.68
CA ARG A 13 32.12 -6.63 45.54
C ARG A 13 30.77 -5.91 45.32
N ARG A 14 30.47 -4.81 46.02
CA ARG A 14 29.27 -4.01 45.84
C ARG A 14 29.25 -3.35 44.43
N ARG A 15 30.37 -2.80 43.96
CA ARG A 15 30.50 -2.24 42.61
C ARG A 15 30.31 -3.31 41.51
N ARG A 16 30.88 -4.51 41.66
CA ARG A 16 30.67 -5.62 40.71
C ARG A 16 29.22 -6.05 40.66
N ARG A 17 28.54 -6.20 41.81
CA ARG A 17 27.11 -6.55 41.89
C ARG A 17 26.22 -5.47 41.25
N ARG A 18 26.52 -4.17 41.46
CA ARG A 18 25.79 -3.07 40.83
C ARG A 18 25.97 -3.07 39.32
N ARG A 19 27.20 -3.26 38.84
CA ARG A 19 27.47 -3.39 37.39
C ARG A 19 26.78 -4.60 36.76
N ALA A 20 26.75 -5.73 37.43
CA ALA A 20 26.07 -6.94 36.99
C ALA A 20 24.54 -6.73 36.91
N ARG A 21 23.95 -6.05 37.93
CA ARG A 21 22.52 -5.67 37.89
C ARG A 21 22.21 -4.71 36.77
N GLN A 22 23.04 -3.67 36.54
CA GLN A 22 22.87 -2.74 35.45
C GLN A 22 22.97 -3.44 34.09
N ARG A 23 23.93 -4.32 33.87
CA ARG A 23 24.06 -5.10 32.63
C ARG A 23 22.83 -5.98 32.40
N ARG A 24 22.33 -6.66 33.46
CA ARG A 24 21.08 -7.45 33.34
C ARG A 24 19.88 -6.60 33.01
N ALA A 25 19.73 -5.41 33.60
CA ALA A 25 18.64 -4.48 33.28
C ALA A 25 18.71 -3.99 31.85
N VAL A 26 19.91 -3.66 31.34
CA VAL A 26 20.11 -3.25 29.93
C VAL A 26 19.78 -4.38 28.97
N LEU A 27 20.22 -5.61 29.26
CA LEU A 27 19.90 -6.78 28.43
C LEU A 27 18.40 -7.08 28.42
N LEU A 28 17.74 -6.96 29.57
CA LEU A 28 16.29 -7.15 29.68
C LEU A 28 15.53 -6.07 28.87
N ALA A 29 15.95 -4.82 28.99
CA ALA A 29 15.36 -3.72 28.22
C ALA A 29 15.55 -3.92 26.71
N ALA A 30 16.75 -4.35 26.28
CA ALA A 30 17.02 -4.68 24.88
C ALA A 30 16.16 -5.86 24.39
N ALA A 31 16.02 -6.92 25.19
CA ALA A 31 15.17 -8.06 24.86
C ALA A 31 13.69 -7.67 24.74
N LEU A 32 13.19 -6.82 25.64
CA LEU A 32 11.82 -6.30 25.58
C LEU A 32 11.60 -5.40 24.35
N ALA A 33 12.59 -4.57 24.00
CA ALA A 33 12.52 -3.75 22.79
C ALA A 33 12.46 -4.63 21.52
N VAL A 34 13.31 -5.65 21.43
CA VAL A 34 13.28 -6.62 20.32
C VAL A 34 11.95 -7.37 20.28
N ALA A 35 11.46 -7.86 21.44
CA ALA A 35 10.15 -8.50 21.51
C ALA A 35 9.01 -7.55 21.06
N GLY A 36 9.05 -6.28 21.46
CA GLY A 36 8.11 -5.27 21.03
C GLY A 36 8.13 -5.05 19.51
N VAL A 37 9.32 -4.99 18.91
CA VAL A 37 9.48 -4.89 17.46
C VAL A 37 8.94 -6.14 16.75
N LEU A 38 9.22 -7.34 17.29
CA LEU A 38 8.70 -8.58 16.72
C LEU A 38 7.18 -8.66 16.82
N VAL A 39 6.59 -8.30 17.96
CA VAL A 39 5.14 -8.22 18.14
C VAL A 39 4.55 -7.23 17.14
N TRP A 40 5.13 -6.03 17.01
CA TRP A 40 4.71 -5.03 16.04
C TRP A 40 4.74 -5.52 14.58
N HIS A 41 5.71 -6.35 14.25
CA HIS A 41 5.94 -6.81 12.88
C HIS A 41 5.13 -8.06 12.52
N PHE A 42 4.91 -8.96 13.49
CA PHE A 42 4.28 -10.26 13.23
C PHE A 42 2.82 -10.38 13.68
N PHE A 43 2.31 -9.45 14.52
CA PHE A 43 0.89 -9.47 14.87
C PHE A 43 0.09 -8.62 13.91
N PRO A 44 -0.97 -9.19 13.28
CA PRO A 44 -1.83 -8.43 12.40
C PRO A 44 -2.48 -7.28 13.18
N ARG A 45 -2.46 -6.08 12.61
CA ARG A 45 -3.15 -4.93 13.20
C ARG A 45 -4.65 -5.19 13.17
N PRO A 46 -5.38 -4.90 14.26
CA PRO A 46 -6.82 -5.03 14.26
C PRO A 46 -7.40 -4.10 13.18
N TYR A 47 -8.29 -4.63 12.38
CA TYR A 47 -9.04 -3.85 11.39
C TYR A 47 -10.53 -3.91 11.69
N TYR A 48 -11.25 -2.96 11.14
CA TYR A 48 -12.69 -2.81 11.26
C TYR A 48 -13.30 -2.87 9.85
N THR A 49 -14.53 -3.33 9.77
CA THR A 49 -15.33 -3.25 8.54
C THR A 49 -16.10 -1.93 8.49
N ALA A 50 -16.52 -1.50 7.30
CA ALA A 50 -17.39 -0.34 7.14
C ALA A 50 -18.64 -0.44 8.03
N ARG A 51 -19.28 -1.62 8.08
CA ARG A 51 -20.47 -1.88 8.92
C ARG A 51 -20.23 -1.66 10.41
N GLN A 52 -19.08 -2.10 10.94
CA GLN A 52 -18.74 -1.91 12.37
C GLN A 52 -18.55 -0.43 12.72
N LEU A 53 -18.23 0.39 11.74
CA LEU A 53 -18.00 1.83 11.91
C LEU A 53 -19.19 2.68 11.46
N GLY A 54 -20.32 2.07 11.09
CA GLY A 54 -21.49 2.78 10.61
C GLY A 54 -21.30 3.49 9.26
N ILE A 55 -20.34 3.05 8.47
CA ILE A 55 -20.05 3.58 7.14
C ILE A 55 -20.82 2.77 6.11
N THR A 56 -21.60 3.43 5.25
CA THR A 56 -22.26 2.79 4.10
C THR A 56 -21.23 2.50 3.02
N GLN A 57 -21.14 1.25 2.60
CA GLN A 57 -20.30 0.87 1.48
C GLN A 57 -21.06 1.10 0.17
N ILE A 58 -20.37 1.69 -0.81
CA ILE A 58 -20.88 1.92 -2.16
C ILE A 58 -20.49 0.72 -3.02
N GLN A 59 -21.42 0.22 -3.82
CA GLN A 59 -21.18 -0.78 -4.87
C GLN A 59 -21.13 -0.10 -6.24
N SER A 60 -20.40 -0.68 -7.18
CA SER A 60 -20.44 -0.23 -8.57
C SER A 60 -21.81 -0.54 -9.19
N PRO A 61 -22.36 0.36 -9.99
CA PRO A 61 -23.52 0.04 -10.82
C PRO A 61 -23.18 -0.86 -12.02
N LEU A 62 -21.88 -1.15 -12.23
CA LEU A 62 -21.37 -1.93 -13.35
C LEU A 62 -20.82 -3.27 -12.87
N ASP A 63 -20.94 -4.26 -13.74
CA ASP A 63 -20.38 -5.60 -13.70
C ASP A 63 -19.91 -5.86 -15.14
N ALA A 64 -18.66 -5.43 -15.44
CA ALA A 64 -18.19 -5.33 -16.82
C ALA A 64 -17.81 -6.70 -17.42
N ASP A 65 -17.43 -7.68 -16.60
CA ASP A 65 -17.13 -9.04 -17.05
C ASP A 65 -18.35 -9.99 -16.99
N GLY A 66 -19.45 -9.56 -16.33
CA GLY A 66 -20.72 -10.24 -16.31
C GLY A 66 -20.76 -11.48 -15.39
N ASP A 67 -19.91 -11.53 -14.36
CA ASP A 67 -19.79 -12.67 -13.45
C ASP A 67 -20.77 -12.59 -12.26
N GLY A 68 -21.47 -11.48 -12.07
CA GLY A 68 -22.43 -11.22 -11.00
C GLY A 68 -21.83 -10.51 -9.78
N VAL A 69 -20.58 -10.09 -9.85
CA VAL A 69 -19.89 -9.27 -8.85
C VAL A 69 -19.73 -7.85 -9.40
N ASP A 70 -19.81 -6.83 -8.56
CA ASP A 70 -19.64 -5.45 -9.00
C ASP A 70 -18.16 -5.09 -9.18
N ASP A 71 -17.85 -4.17 -10.14
CA ASP A 71 -16.49 -3.81 -10.51
C ASP A 71 -15.61 -3.39 -9.31
N TYR A 72 -16.16 -2.70 -8.29
CA TYR A 72 -15.35 -2.27 -7.12
C TYR A 72 -14.94 -3.45 -6.25
N THR A 73 -15.82 -4.43 -6.12
CA THR A 73 -15.54 -5.69 -5.42
C THR A 73 -14.50 -6.50 -6.19
N ASP A 74 -14.61 -6.60 -7.50
CA ASP A 74 -13.63 -7.29 -8.34
C ASP A 74 -12.26 -6.62 -8.30
N MET A 75 -12.20 -5.31 -8.39
CA MET A 75 -10.95 -4.56 -8.24
C MET A 75 -10.28 -4.81 -6.89
N LEU A 76 -11.06 -4.83 -5.80
CA LEU A 76 -10.56 -5.15 -4.46
C LEU A 76 -9.99 -6.57 -4.40
N LEU A 77 -10.73 -7.55 -4.93
CA LEU A 77 -10.32 -8.97 -4.92
C LEU A 77 -9.10 -9.19 -5.81
N GLY A 78 -9.07 -8.62 -7.02
CA GLY A 78 -7.94 -8.72 -7.93
C GLY A 78 -6.65 -8.11 -7.36
N ALA A 79 -6.77 -6.98 -6.65
CA ALA A 79 -5.63 -6.39 -5.94
C ALA A 79 -5.11 -7.31 -4.81
N ARG A 80 -6.02 -7.96 -4.06
CA ARG A 80 -5.65 -8.93 -3.01
C ARG A 80 -5.02 -10.18 -3.59
N ASP A 81 -5.55 -10.69 -4.68
CA ASP A 81 -4.99 -11.86 -5.36
C ASP A 81 -3.56 -11.57 -5.83
N TYR A 82 -3.33 -10.41 -6.42
CA TYR A 82 -1.98 -10.00 -6.79
C TYR A 82 -1.01 -9.98 -5.61
N ILE A 83 -1.34 -9.31 -4.50
CA ILE A 83 -0.43 -9.24 -3.35
C ILE A 83 -0.24 -10.59 -2.66
N SER A 84 -1.21 -11.51 -2.79
CA SER A 84 -1.12 -12.88 -2.24
C SER A 84 -0.02 -13.70 -2.92
N THR A 85 0.33 -13.38 -4.16
CA THR A 85 1.43 -14.03 -4.90
C THR A 85 2.82 -13.61 -4.39
N LYS A 86 2.88 -12.60 -3.52
CA LYS A 86 4.12 -12.07 -2.91
C LYS A 86 5.20 -11.73 -3.95
N PRO A 87 4.89 -10.91 -4.95
CA PRO A 87 5.85 -10.54 -5.97
C PRO A 87 7.03 -9.75 -5.37
N TYR A 88 8.23 -9.93 -5.92
CA TYR A 88 9.38 -9.13 -5.55
C TYR A 88 9.28 -7.72 -6.13
N TYR A 89 9.65 -6.70 -5.35
CA TYR A 89 9.68 -5.33 -5.85
C TYR A 89 10.86 -5.14 -6.81
N LYS A 90 10.54 -4.97 -8.10
CA LYS A 90 11.55 -4.71 -9.13
C LYS A 90 10.91 -3.99 -10.31
N SER A 91 11.39 -2.79 -10.58
CA SER A 91 11.05 -2.07 -11.81
C SER A 91 11.87 -2.64 -12.96
N ALA A 92 11.20 -3.17 -13.98
CA ALA A 92 11.82 -3.71 -15.18
C ALA A 92 10.92 -3.49 -16.39
N TYR A 93 11.54 -3.46 -17.57
CA TYR A 93 10.87 -3.42 -18.87
C TYR A 93 10.52 -4.85 -19.30
N TYR A 94 9.29 -5.04 -19.77
CA TYR A 94 8.80 -6.33 -20.27
C TYR A 94 8.23 -6.16 -21.67
N VAL A 95 8.69 -6.95 -22.62
CA VAL A 95 8.06 -7.05 -23.94
C VAL A 95 6.65 -7.63 -23.74
N GLY A 96 5.63 -6.95 -24.28
CA GLY A 96 4.23 -7.26 -23.99
C GLY A 96 3.65 -6.50 -22.79
N GLY A 97 4.49 -5.84 -21.98
CA GLY A 97 4.11 -4.96 -20.90
C GLY A 97 3.91 -5.60 -19.53
N TYR A 98 3.66 -6.90 -19.46
CA TYR A 98 3.31 -7.59 -18.22
C TYR A 98 4.48 -8.36 -17.62
N PRO A 99 4.76 -8.21 -16.30
CA PRO A 99 5.72 -9.04 -15.60
C PRO A 99 5.34 -10.53 -15.66
N ASN A 100 6.34 -11.39 -15.94
CA ASN A 100 6.16 -12.85 -16.02
C ASN A 100 7.19 -13.63 -15.22
N ASP A 101 7.94 -12.93 -14.35
CA ASP A 101 9.10 -13.44 -13.62
C ASP A 101 8.94 -13.34 -12.08
N GLY A 102 7.71 -13.12 -11.60
CA GLY A 102 7.42 -12.96 -10.16
C GLY A 102 7.85 -11.61 -9.58
N ASN A 103 8.24 -10.66 -10.43
CA ASN A 103 8.52 -9.28 -10.03
C ASN A 103 7.29 -8.38 -10.25
N GLY A 104 7.32 -7.18 -9.66
CA GLY A 104 6.31 -6.17 -9.88
C GLY A 104 6.59 -4.86 -9.17
N VAL A 105 5.70 -3.88 -9.37
CA VAL A 105 5.75 -2.56 -8.76
C VAL A 105 4.33 -2.09 -8.39
N CYS A 106 4.19 -0.90 -7.83
CA CYS A 106 2.90 -0.36 -7.36
C CYS A 106 1.81 -0.33 -8.44
N THR A 107 2.15 0.00 -9.68
CA THR A 107 1.20 0.04 -10.80
C THR A 107 0.69 -1.34 -11.22
N ASP A 108 1.42 -2.41 -10.87
CA ASP A 108 0.96 -3.76 -11.18
C ASP A 108 -0.26 -4.17 -10.33
N VAL A 109 -0.43 -3.58 -9.13
CA VAL A 109 -1.67 -3.72 -8.34
C VAL A 109 -2.87 -3.18 -9.12
N ILE A 110 -2.71 -2.04 -9.81
CA ILE A 110 -3.80 -1.34 -10.48
C ILE A 110 -4.30 -2.11 -11.70
N TRP A 111 -3.38 -2.55 -12.58
CA TRP A 111 -3.81 -3.27 -13.77
C TRP A 111 -4.36 -4.66 -13.43
N GLN A 112 -3.86 -5.30 -12.38
CA GLN A 112 -4.41 -6.58 -11.90
C GLN A 112 -5.83 -6.40 -11.33
N ALA A 113 -6.06 -5.34 -10.56
CA ALA A 113 -7.38 -5.00 -10.07
C ALA A 113 -8.37 -4.76 -11.21
N LEU A 114 -8.02 -3.88 -12.15
CA LEU A 114 -8.88 -3.58 -13.30
C LEU A 114 -9.09 -4.78 -14.21
N LYS A 115 -8.09 -5.65 -14.35
CA LYS A 115 -8.22 -6.91 -15.09
C LYS A 115 -9.26 -7.85 -14.44
N ALA A 116 -9.28 -7.93 -13.11
CA ALA A 116 -10.28 -8.72 -12.39
C ALA A 116 -11.71 -8.23 -12.66
N ALA A 117 -11.89 -6.91 -12.80
CA ALA A 117 -13.15 -6.29 -13.19
C ALA A 117 -13.40 -6.25 -14.72
N GLY A 118 -12.68 -7.04 -15.52
CA GLY A 118 -12.91 -7.14 -16.96
C GLY A 118 -12.26 -6.06 -17.83
N TYR A 119 -11.43 -5.15 -17.28
CA TYR A 119 -10.81 -4.06 -18.02
C TYR A 119 -9.37 -4.34 -18.41
N ASN A 120 -9.00 -4.03 -19.66
CA ASN A 120 -7.61 -4.06 -20.12
C ASN A 120 -6.99 -2.66 -20.00
N LEU A 121 -6.40 -2.35 -18.83
CA LEU A 121 -5.82 -1.04 -18.56
C LEU A 121 -4.73 -0.65 -19.56
N LYS A 122 -3.92 -1.59 -20.03
CA LYS A 122 -2.88 -1.34 -21.04
C LYS A 122 -3.47 -0.75 -22.30
N ASP A 123 -4.50 -1.40 -22.86
CA ASP A 123 -5.14 -0.96 -24.11
C ASP A 123 -5.90 0.36 -23.93
N LEU A 124 -6.46 0.57 -22.73
CA LEU A 124 -7.16 1.81 -22.38
C LEU A 124 -6.22 3.02 -22.35
N VAL A 125 -5.08 2.88 -21.64
CA VAL A 125 -4.06 3.94 -21.52
C VAL A 125 -3.42 4.21 -22.88
N ASP A 126 -3.07 3.16 -23.62
CA ASP A 126 -2.48 3.28 -24.96
C ASP A 126 -3.37 4.09 -25.92
N ARG A 127 -4.66 3.76 -25.99
CA ARG A 127 -5.63 4.48 -26.82
C ARG A 127 -5.75 5.94 -26.40
N ASP A 128 -5.78 6.22 -25.09
CA ASP A 128 -5.93 7.59 -24.59
C ASP A 128 -4.68 8.45 -24.84
N ILE A 129 -3.48 7.88 -24.69
CA ILE A 129 -2.21 8.56 -25.05
C ILE A 129 -2.22 8.96 -26.53
N LEU A 130 -2.65 8.06 -27.42
CA LEU A 130 -2.73 8.36 -28.86
C LEU A 130 -3.79 9.39 -29.18
N ALA A 131 -4.93 9.36 -28.49
CA ALA A 131 -6.04 10.29 -28.70
C ALA A 131 -5.80 11.69 -28.10
N ALA A 132 -5.04 11.77 -27.00
CA ALA A 132 -4.80 13.02 -26.26
C ALA A 132 -3.34 13.15 -25.79
N PRO A 133 -2.34 13.17 -26.67
CA PRO A 133 -0.93 13.15 -26.31
C PRO A 133 -0.52 14.34 -25.42
N SER A 134 -1.19 15.48 -25.54
CA SER A 134 -0.94 16.67 -24.70
C SER A 134 -1.27 16.46 -23.21
N ALA A 135 -2.10 15.48 -22.88
CA ALA A 135 -2.42 15.12 -21.50
C ALA A 135 -1.29 14.30 -20.83
N TYR A 136 -0.32 13.81 -21.59
CA TYR A 136 0.78 12.95 -21.17
C TYR A 136 2.15 13.57 -21.43
N PRO A 137 2.51 14.65 -20.73
CA PRO A 137 3.73 15.43 -21.02
C PRO A 137 5.02 14.64 -20.85
N ASN A 138 4.97 13.53 -20.11
CA ASN A 138 6.13 12.67 -19.87
C ASN A 138 6.27 11.54 -20.90
N VAL A 139 5.38 11.47 -21.89
CA VAL A 139 5.42 10.48 -22.97
C VAL A 139 5.92 11.17 -24.25
N ALA A 140 7.23 11.11 -24.47
CA ALA A 140 7.80 11.67 -25.70
C ALA A 140 7.51 10.79 -26.94
N VAL A 141 7.55 9.48 -26.76
CA VAL A 141 7.17 8.47 -27.75
C VAL A 141 6.35 7.41 -27.03
N PRO A 142 5.10 7.15 -27.46
CA PRO A 142 4.27 6.11 -26.86
C PRO A 142 4.93 4.74 -26.89
N ASP A 143 4.94 4.07 -25.75
CA ASP A 143 5.42 2.68 -25.61
C ASP A 143 4.41 1.85 -24.80
N PRO A 144 3.56 1.07 -25.47
CA PRO A 144 2.51 0.28 -24.82
C PRO A 144 3.04 -0.78 -23.84
N ASN A 145 4.34 -1.07 -23.85
CA ASN A 145 4.92 -2.02 -22.91
C ASN A 145 5.23 -1.42 -21.55
N ILE A 146 5.23 -0.08 -21.42
CA ILE A 146 5.62 0.56 -20.15
C ILE A 146 4.68 1.70 -19.72
N ASP A 147 3.97 2.35 -20.64
CA ASP A 147 3.23 3.58 -20.34
C ASP A 147 2.13 3.36 -19.32
N PHE A 148 1.37 2.27 -19.39
CA PHE A 148 0.35 1.91 -18.41
C PHE A 148 0.92 1.49 -17.03
N ARG A 149 2.24 1.36 -16.89
CA ARG A 149 2.97 1.04 -15.66
C ARG A 149 3.72 2.23 -15.08
N ARG A 150 3.41 3.45 -15.53
CA ARG A 150 3.95 4.70 -14.98
C ARG A 150 2.86 5.42 -14.18
N VAL A 151 3.13 5.74 -12.92
CA VAL A 151 2.15 6.43 -12.04
C VAL A 151 1.69 7.75 -12.66
N THR A 152 2.61 8.54 -13.24
CA THR A 152 2.30 9.81 -13.90
C THR A 152 1.29 9.65 -15.03
N ASN A 153 1.42 8.59 -15.83
CA ASN A 153 0.49 8.33 -16.93
C ASN A 153 -0.85 7.80 -16.42
N LEU A 154 -0.82 6.95 -15.36
CA LEU A 154 -2.06 6.49 -14.73
C LEU A 154 -2.82 7.64 -14.06
N ASP A 155 -2.13 8.57 -13.41
CA ASP A 155 -2.76 9.76 -12.84
C ASP A 155 -3.43 10.61 -13.94
N ALA A 156 -2.74 10.84 -15.07
CA ALA A 156 -3.30 11.55 -16.21
C ALA A 156 -4.53 10.82 -16.78
N TYR A 157 -4.46 9.51 -16.93
CA TYR A 157 -5.57 8.68 -17.41
C TYR A 157 -6.77 8.75 -16.46
N LEU A 158 -6.54 8.55 -15.15
CA LEU A 158 -7.59 8.53 -14.14
C LEU A 158 -8.29 9.89 -14.01
N ARG A 159 -7.57 11.01 -14.13
CA ARG A 159 -8.17 12.36 -14.16
C ARG A 159 -9.17 12.55 -15.29
N ARG A 160 -9.00 11.84 -16.38
CA ARG A 160 -9.84 11.94 -17.60
C ARG A 160 -11.02 10.97 -17.58
N HIS A 161 -10.83 9.79 -16.99
CA HIS A 161 -11.76 8.65 -17.14
C HIS A 161 -12.37 8.15 -15.84
N ALA A 162 -11.91 8.60 -14.68
CA ALA A 162 -12.46 8.24 -13.39
C ALA A 162 -13.16 9.42 -12.71
N GLN A 163 -13.92 9.17 -11.67
CA GLN A 163 -14.46 10.20 -10.81
C GLN A 163 -13.35 10.69 -9.86
N MET A 164 -12.99 11.97 -9.95
CA MET A 164 -12.08 12.61 -8.99
C MET A 164 -12.80 12.90 -7.68
N LEU A 165 -12.19 12.54 -6.57
CA LEU A 165 -12.72 12.69 -5.21
C LEU A 165 -11.76 13.52 -4.34
N THR A 166 -12.18 13.80 -3.09
CA THR A 166 -11.34 14.53 -2.12
C THR A 166 -10.12 13.71 -1.71
N CYS A 167 -8.98 14.37 -1.56
CA CYS A 167 -7.76 13.78 -0.97
C CYS A 167 -7.71 13.92 0.56
N SER A 168 -8.71 14.58 1.20
CA SER A 168 -8.79 14.66 2.66
C SER A 168 -9.30 13.36 3.28
N LEU A 169 -8.65 12.92 4.34
CA LEU A 169 -9.05 11.78 5.17
C LEU A 169 -9.99 12.19 6.34
N ASP A 170 -10.50 13.43 6.35
CA ASP A 170 -11.35 13.93 7.44
C ASP A 170 -12.73 13.28 7.45
N ASN A 171 -13.22 12.85 6.29
CA ASN A 171 -14.44 12.07 6.16
C ASN A 171 -14.14 10.68 5.58
N PRO A 172 -13.87 9.68 6.42
CA PRO A 172 -13.54 8.33 5.96
C PRO A 172 -14.64 7.63 5.14
N ALA A 173 -15.90 8.09 5.24
CA ALA A 173 -17.00 7.52 4.47
C ALA A 173 -16.88 7.82 2.95
N GLN A 174 -16.11 8.81 2.55
CA GLN A 174 -15.88 9.14 1.14
C GLN A 174 -14.88 8.17 0.47
N TRP A 175 -14.14 7.43 1.26
CA TRP A 175 -13.14 6.45 0.81
C TRP A 175 -13.77 5.06 0.78
N GLN A 176 -13.85 4.47 -0.39
CA GLN A 176 -14.53 3.20 -0.60
C GLN A 176 -13.57 2.10 -1.08
N PRO A 177 -13.88 0.83 -0.85
CA PRO A 177 -13.10 -0.28 -1.41
C PRO A 177 -13.04 -0.16 -2.93
N GLY A 178 -11.87 -0.42 -3.52
CA GLY A 178 -11.66 -0.28 -4.96
C GLY A 178 -11.28 1.13 -5.42
N ASP A 179 -11.41 2.17 -4.56
CA ASP A 179 -10.90 3.51 -4.91
C ASP A 179 -9.39 3.47 -5.14
N ILE A 180 -8.92 4.15 -6.18
CA ILE A 180 -7.51 4.24 -6.55
C ILE A 180 -6.91 5.50 -5.94
N VAL A 181 -5.73 5.38 -5.34
CA VAL A 181 -5.07 6.47 -4.60
C VAL A 181 -3.67 6.70 -5.14
N VAL A 182 -3.36 7.95 -5.46
CA VAL A 182 -2.03 8.42 -5.89
C VAL A 182 -1.40 9.24 -4.77
N PHE A 183 -0.10 9.06 -4.58
CA PHE A 183 0.66 9.67 -3.49
C PHE A 183 1.90 10.39 -3.98
N GLY A 184 2.39 11.33 -3.15
CA GLY A 184 3.61 12.08 -3.38
C GLY A 184 3.53 12.95 -4.62
N ASP A 185 4.62 13.06 -5.34
CA ASP A 185 4.66 13.72 -6.64
C ASP A 185 4.41 12.70 -7.77
N MET A 186 3.29 11.95 -7.65
CA MET A 186 2.96 10.81 -8.53
C MET A 186 4.01 9.67 -8.47
N ASP A 187 4.55 9.45 -7.27
CA ASP A 187 5.60 8.46 -7.05
C ASP A 187 5.04 7.08 -6.71
N HIS A 188 3.81 7.04 -6.18
CA HIS A 188 3.22 5.81 -5.69
C HIS A 188 1.71 5.76 -5.93
N ILE A 189 1.18 4.54 -6.08
CA ILE A 189 -0.23 4.29 -6.33
C ILE A 189 -0.67 2.99 -5.63
N GLY A 190 -1.94 2.93 -5.22
CA GLY A 190 -2.53 1.75 -4.60
C GLY A 190 -4.04 1.80 -4.63
N ILE A 191 -4.68 0.81 -3.99
CA ILE A 191 -6.14 0.64 -3.94
C ILE A 191 -6.62 0.63 -2.50
N CYS A 192 -7.73 1.31 -2.22
CA CYS A 192 -8.40 1.28 -0.94
C CYS A 192 -8.99 -0.10 -0.65
N SER A 193 -8.71 -0.60 0.54
CA SER A 193 -9.26 -1.84 1.09
C SER A 193 -10.64 -1.61 1.74
N ASP A 194 -11.39 -2.69 1.92
CA ASP A 194 -12.58 -2.75 2.80
C ASP A 194 -12.20 -2.83 4.29
N ARG A 195 -10.94 -3.17 4.61
CA ARG A 195 -10.39 -3.12 5.97
C ARG A 195 -10.07 -1.69 6.33
N ARG A 196 -10.44 -1.29 7.55
CA ARG A 196 -10.29 0.08 8.04
C ARG A 196 -9.59 0.10 9.39
N ASN A 197 -8.88 1.18 9.68
CA ASN A 197 -8.38 1.42 11.02
C ASN A 197 -9.51 1.93 11.94
N ARG A 198 -9.21 2.13 13.22
CA ARG A 198 -10.19 2.58 14.22
C ARG A 198 -10.82 3.97 13.91
N SER A 199 -10.13 4.80 13.16
CA SER A 199 -10.62 6.11 12.71
C SER A 199 -11.45 6.03 11.42
N GLY A 200 -11.69 4.84 10.90
CA GLY A 200 -12.47 4.61 9.68
C GLY A 200 -11.66 4.75 8.39
N VAL A 201 -10.39 5.15 8.44
CA VAL A 201 -9.54 5.27 7.26
C VAL A 201 -9.25 3.87 6.70
N PRO A 202 -9.44 3.63 5.39
CA PRO A 202 -9.20 2.32 4.80
C PRO A 202 -7.70 1.96 4.85
N PHE A 203 -7.42 0.66 4.87
CA PHE A 203 -6.08 0.18 4.58
C PHE A 203 -5.79 0.39 3.10
N LEU A 204 -4.51 0.42 2.75
CA LEU A 204 -4.02 0.52 1.39
C LEU A 204 -3.52 -0.86 0.94
N ILE A 205 -3.98 -1.32 -0.22
CA ILE A 205 -3.41 -2.46 -0.94
C ILE A 205 -2.44 -1.88 -1.95
N HIS A 206 -1.16 -2.16 -1.79
CA HIS A 206 -0.12 -1.62 -2.65
C HIS A 206 1.11 -2.51 -2.69
N HIS A 207 1.96 -2.30 -3.68
CA HIS A 207 3.30 -2.87 -3.72
C HIS A 207 4.29 -1.75 -3.37
N GLY A 208 4.76 -1.75 -2.12
CA GLY A 208 5.51 -0.65 -1.52
C GLY A 208 6.93 -0.50 -2.06
N ASN A 209 7.86 -1.22 -1.47
CA ASN A 209 9.29 -1.17 -1.79
C ASN A 209 9.90 -2.56 -1.50
N PRO A 210 11.21 -2.77 -1.76
CA PRO A 210 11.84 -4.08 -1.53
C PRO A 210 11.77 -4.62 -0.09
N VAL A 211 11.54 -3.75 0.90
CA VAL A 211 11.45 -4.13 2.31
C VAL A 211 10.02 -4.47 2.71
N ASP A 212 9.06 -3.63 2.33
CA ASP A 212 7.65 -3.79 2.70
C ASP A 212 6.93 -4.81 1.79
N GLY A 213 7.36 -4.93 0.53
CA GLY A 213 6.77 -5.85 -0.45
C GLY A 213 5.36 -5.43 -0.88
N ALA A 214 4.60 -6.43 -1.33
CA ALA A 214 3.19 -6.28 -1.71
C ALA A 214 2.30 -6.59 -0.51
N VAL A 215 1.57 -5.59 -0.02
CA VAL A 215 0.91 -5.61 1.29
C VAL A 215 -0.46 -4.93 1.30
N GLU A 216 -1.27 -5.27 2.33
CA GLU A 216 -2.50 -4.57 2.70
C GLU A 216 -2.33 -4.01 4.12
N HIS A 217 -2.00 -2.73 4.24
CA HIS A 217 -1.62 -2.09 5.50
C HIS A 217 -2.33 -0.75 5.75
N ASP A 218 -2.30 -0.27 7.01
CA ASP A 218 -2.77 1.06 7.42
C ASP A 218 -1.75 2.14 7.02
N ASP A 219 -1.62 2.36 5.72
CA ASP A 219 -0.55 3.17 5.12
C ASP A 219 -1.03 4.47 4.45
N MET A 220 -2.33 4.74 4.47
CA MET A 220 -2.93 5.93 3.83
C MET A 220 -2.34 7.26 4.31
N ARG A 221 -1.73 7.31 5.50
CA ARG A 221 -1.14 8.54 6.07
C ARG A 221 0.38 8.59 5.98
N LYS A 222 1.02 7.59 5.36
CA LYS A 222 2.49 7.55 5.26
C LYS A 222 3.07 8.54 4.26
N MET A 223 2.28 8.91 3.25
CA MET A 223 2.68 9.86 2.21
C MET A 223 1.53 10.84 1.94
N PRO A 224 1.80 12.05 1.44
CA PRO A 224 0.76 12.97 0.98
C PRO A 224 -0.08 12.33 -0.12
N ILE A 225 -1.41 12.39 0.00
CA ILE A 225 -2.33 11.95 -1.05
C ILE A 225 -2.49 13.10 -2.04
N THR A 226 -2.26 12.82 -3.33
CA THR A 226 -2.33 13.80 -4.41
C THR A 226 -3.37 13.45 -5.48
N GLY A 227 -3.91 12.23 -5.44
CA GLY A 227 -5.02 11.79 -6.26
C GLY A 227 -5.91 10.79 -5.54
N HIS A 228 -7.22 10.92 -5.70
CA HIS A 228 -8.23 9.97 -5.22
C HIS A 228 -9.27 9.78 -6.31
N TYR A 229 -9.38 8.59 -6.81
CA TYR A 229 -10.18 8.25 -7.99
C TYR A 229 -11.10 7.07 -7.71
N ARG A 230 -12.36 7.19 -8.11
CA ARG A 230 -13.28 6.06 -8.19
C ARG A 230 -13.47 5.69 -9.64
N TRP A 231 -13.23 4.42 -9.95
CA TRP A 231 -13.37 3.90 -11.30
C TRP A 231 -14.80 4.09 -11.82
N ASP A 232 -14.91 4.49 -13.06
CA ASP A 232 -16.19 4.68 -13.74
C ASP A 232 -16.07 4.12 -15.16
N GLY A 233 -16.33 2.83 -15.31
CA GLY A 233 -16.25 2.12 -16.59
C GLY A 233 -17.20 2.66 -17.67
N SER A 234 -18.17 3.52 -17.32
CA SER A 234 -19.04 4.17 -18.29
C SER A 234 -18.37 5.32 -19.06
N ARG A 235 -17.16 5.72 -18.66
CA ARG A 235 -16.40 6.84 -19.26
C ARG A 235 -15.29 6.42 -20.21
N ILE A 236 -15.19 5.12 -20.56
CA ILE A 236 -14.11 4.56 -21.38
C ILE A 236 -14.60 4.18 -22.78
#